data_7e32ae3113b302fdf5d4bace95f9b2e9
#
_entry.id   7e32ae3113b302fdf5d4bace95f9b2e9
#
_cell.length_a   1.000
_cell.length_b   1.000
_cell.length_c   1.000
_cell.angle_alpha   90.00
_cell.angle_beta   90.00
_cell.angle_gamma   90.00
#
_symmetry.space_group_name_H-M   'P 1'
#
loop_
_entity.id
_entity.type
_entity.pdbx_description
1 polymer ?
#
loop_
_entity_poly.entity_id
_entity_poly.type
_entity_poly.pdbx_seq_one_letter_code
_entity_poly.pdbx_strand_id
1 'polypeptide(L)'
;ANAKYYHDALHDALTGLANRSLLYDRLELLLERGKRHPETFAVLYLDLDGFKRVNDLFGHSVGDKLLVGVAERLKTCVRPTDTIARLGGDEFAVLLD
;
A
#
# COMPACT_ATOMS: atom_id res chain seq x y z
N ALA A 1 22.13 9.83 1.83
CA ALA A 1 21.85 9.68 0.39
C ALA A 1 21.36 8.26 0.10
N ASN A 2 22.12 7.24 0.54
CA ASN A 2 21.75 5.85 0.26
C ASN A 2 20.44 5.44 0.94
N ALA A 3 20.23 5.85 2.18
CA ALA A 3 19.01 5.56 2.92
C ALA A 3 17.77 6.15 2.25
N LYS A 4 17.89 7.36 1.70
CA LYS A 4 16.79 8.00 0.98
C LYS A 4 16.43 7.25 -0.30
N TYR A 5 17.44 6.83 -1.06
CA TYR A 5 17.19 6.07 -2.29
C TYR A 5 16.51 4.74 -2.00
N TYR A 6 16.91 4.03 -0.94
CA TYR A 6 16.26 2.80 -0.53
C TYR A 6 14.81 3.05 -0.15
N HIS A 7 14.55 4.09 0.63
CA HIS A 7 13.19 4.43 1.03
C HIS A 7 12.33 4.74 -0.20
N ASP A 8 12.84 5.59 -1.11
CA ASP A 8 12.09 5.99 -2.31
C ASP A 8 11.83 4.80 -3.24
N ALA A 9 12.78 3.85 -3.33
CA ALA A 9 12.61 2.65 -4.15
C ALA A 9 11.55 1.68 -3.61
N LEU A 10 11.20 1.78 -2.34
CA LEU A 10 10.30 0.85 -1.65
C LEU A 10 8.97 1.48 -1.25
N HIS A 11 8.82 2.78 -1.39
CA HIS A 11 7.63 3.50 -0.96
C HIS A 11 7.00 4.30 -2.08
N ASP A 12 5.67 4.45 -2.00
CA ASP A 12 4.92 5.28 -2.93
C ASP A 12 5.15 6.76 -2.59
N ALA A 13 5.58 7.54 -3.58
CA ALA A 13 5.96 8.93 -3.36
C ALA A 13 4.80 9.81 -2.90
N LEU A 14 3.58 9.54 -3.37
CA LEU A 14 2.41 10.35 -3.03
C LEU A 14 1.91 10.09 -1.62
N THR A 15 1.75 8.81 -1.26
CA THR A 15 1.09 8.42 0.00
C THR A 15 2.06 8.05 1.11
N GLY A 16 3.32 7.76 0.77
CA GLY A 16 4.31 7.26 1.72
C GLY A 16 4.12 5.79 2.09
N LEU A 17 3.09 5.14 1.58
CA LEU A 17 2.86 3.73 1.83
C LEU A 17 3.91 2.88 1.12
N ALA A 18 3.99 1.60 1.47
CA ALA A 18 4.79 0.65 0.71
C ALA A 18 4.36 0.68 -0.76
N ASN A 19 5.30 0.45 -1.65
CA ASN A 19 4.96 0.24 -3.04
C ASN A 19 4.86 -1.27 -3.32
N ARG A 20 4.65 -1.62 -4.59
CA ARG A 20 4.53 -3.02 -5.02
C ARG A 20 5.76 -3.84 -4.63
N SER A 21 6.96 -3.29 -4.82
CA SER A 21 8.20 -4.00 -4.52
C SER A 21 8.32 -4.36 -3.04
N LEU A 22 8.02 -3.42 -2.16
CA LEU A 22 8.08 -3.67 -0.72
C LEU A 22 7.00 -4.66 -0.29
N LEU A 23 5.81 -4.55 -0.85
CA LEU A 23 4.73 -5.48 -0.57
C LEU A 23 5.14 -6.91 -0.91
N TYR A 24 5.69 -7.13 -2.09
CA TYR A 24 6.10 -8.46 -2.53
C TYR A 24 7.27 -9.00 -1.71
N ASP A 25 8.22 -8.16 -1.33
CA ASP A 25 9.31 -8.57 -0.45
C ASP A 25 8.79 -9.11 0.87
N ARG A 26 7.84 -8.40 1.47
CA ARG A 26 7.23 -8.82 2.73
C ARG A 26 6.38 -10.07 2.58
N LEU A 27 5.68 -10.17 1.48
CA LEU A 27 4.89 -11.36 1.18
C LEU A 27 5.80 -12.59 1.06
N GLU A 28 6.92 -12.46 0.37
CA GLU A 28 7.90 -13.55 0.25
C GLU A 28 8.42 -14.00 1.61
N LEU A 29 8.70 -13.04 2.51
CA LEU A 29 9.15 -13.36 3.86
C LEU A 29 8.09 -14.14 4.64
N LEU A 30 6.83 -13.77 4.52
CA LEU A 30 5.74 -14.49 5.17
C LEU A 30 5.58 -15.90 4.61
N LEU A 31 5.71 -16.06 3.30
CA LEU A 31 5.63 -17.36 2.66
C LEU A 31 6.79 -18.27 3.10
N GLU A 32 8.01 -17.74 3.19
CA GLU A 32 9.16 -18.48 3.69
C GLU A 32 8.98 -18.88 5.15
N ARG A 33 8.53 -17.97 5.99
CA ARG A 33 8.28 -18.26 7.41
C ARG A 33 7.21 -19.32 7.57
N GLY A 34 6.19 -19.30 6.74
CA GLY A 34 5.09 -20.26 6.77
C GLY A 34 5.51 -21.69 6.49
N LYS A 35 6.63 -21.91 5.81
CA LYS A 35 7.18 -23.26 5.59
C LYS A 35 7.64 -23.91 6.89
N ARG A 36 8.12 -23.10 7.84
CA ARG A 36 8.64 -23.58 9.13
C ARG A 36 7.60 -23.52 10.23
N HIS A 37 6.77 -22.49 10.18
CA HIS A 37 5.77 -22.22 11.20
C HIS A 37 4.44 -21.94 10.49
N PRO A 38 3.60 -22.96 10.28
CA PRO A 38 2.33 -22.76 9.59
C PRO A 38 1.49 -21.70 10.30
N GLU A 39 1.36 -20.55 9.69
CA GLU A 39 0.51 -19.46 10.15
C GLU A 39 -0.30 -18.96 8.97
N THR A 40 -1.45 -18.40 9.25
CA THR A 40 -2.26 -17.78 8.21
C THR A 40 -1.98 -16.29 8.15
N PHE A 41 -2.02 -15.75 6.96
CA PHE A 41 -2.03 -14.32 6.72
C PHE A 41 -3.06 -14.04 5.62
N ALA A 42 -3.42 -12.79 5.45
CA ALA A 42 -4.38 -12.41 4.43
C ALA A 42 -3.83 -11.26 3.59
N VAL A 43 -4.16 -11.27 2.31
CA VAL A 43 -3.87 -10.16 1.41
C VAL A 43 -5.20 -9.61 0.92
N LEU A 44 -5.42 -8.32 1.14
CA LEU A 44 -6.60 -7.61 0.67
C LEU A 44 -6.21 -6.69 -0.46
N TYR A 45 -6.95 -6.75 -1.56
CA TYR A 45 -6.82 -5.80 -2.65
C TYR A 45 -8.00 -4.85 -2.64
N LEU A 46 -7.72 -3.56 -2.74
CA LEU A 46 -8.73 -2.52 -2.71
C LEU A 46 -8.61 -1.64 -3.94
N ASP A 47 -9.75 -1.24 -4.44
CA ASP A 47 -9.86 -0.39 -5.61
C ASP A 47 -10.89 0.70 -5.30
N LEU A 48 -10.58 1.95 -5.61
CA LEU A 48 -11.48 3.05 -5.27
C LEU A 48 -12.50 3.26 -6.38
N ASP A 49 -13.75 2.91 -6.08
CA ASP A 49 -14.84 3.14 -7.02
C ASP A 49 -15.02 4.63 -7.31
N GLY A 50 -15.11 4.95 -8.59
CA GLY A 50 -15.34 6.32 -9.03
C GLY A 50 -14.13 7.24 -8.98
N PHE A 51 -12.93 6.72 -8.75
CA PHE A 51 -11.72 7.55 -8.67
C PHE A 51 -11.46 8.32 -9.97
N LYS A 52 -11.59 7.65 -11.11
CA LYS A 52 -11.44 8.30 -12.42
C LYS A 52 -12.42 9.47 -12.56
N ARG A 53 -13.65 9.29 -12.11
CA ARG A 53 -14.66 10.34 -12.15
C ARG A 53 -14.28 11.54 -11.28
N VAL A 54 -13.69 11.30 -10.12
CA VAL A 54 -13.18 12.38 -9.27
C VAL A 54 -12.11 13.18 -10.02
N ASN A 55 -11.15 12.51 -10.64
CA ASN A 55 -10.13 13.18 -11.45
C ASN A 55 -10.74 13.99 -12.59
N ASP A 56 -11.68 13.39 -13.31
CA ASP A 56 -12.32 14.03 -14.47
C ASP A 56 -13.14 15.27 -14.06
N LEU A 57 -13.83 15.21 -12.93
CA LEU A 57 -14.69 16.30 -12.48
C LEU A 57 -13.94 17.38 -11.69
N PHE A 58 -12.95 17.00 -10.89
CA PHE A 58 -12.32 17.90 -9.93
C PHE A 58 -10.83 18.08 -10.16
N GLY A 59 -10.24 17.33 -11.07
CA GLY A 59 -8.82 17.41 -11.40
C GLY A 59 -7.96 16.45 -10.59
N HIS A 60 -6.75 16.21 -11.08
CA HIS A 60 -5.81 15.26 -10.48
C HIS A 60 -5.33 15.70 -9.08
N SER A 61 -5.29 17.00 -8.83
CA SER A 61 -4.91 17.52 -7.51
C SER A 61 -5.88 17.05 -6.42
N VAL A 62 -7.18 17.05 -6.71
CA VAL A 62 -8.19 16.55 -5.79
C VAL A 62 -8.11 15.03 -5.68
N GLY A 63 -7.89 14.35 -6.80
CA GLY A 63 -7.67 12.90 -6.79
C GLY A 63 -6.49 12.50 -5.92
N ASP A 64 -5.38 13.22 -6.00
CA ASP A 64 -4.21 12.99 -5.17
C ASP A 64 -4.52 13.16 -3.68
N LYS A 65 -5.26 14.19 -3.32
CA LYS A 65 -5.70 14.40 -1.94
C LYS A 65 -6.58 13.26 -1.45
N LEU A 66 -7.44 12.75 -2.31
CA LEU A 66 -8.27 11.60 -1.98
C LEU A 66 -7.41 10.38 -1.69
N LEU A 67 -6.41 10.10 -2.53
CA LEU A 67 -5.49 8.97 -2.33
C LEU A 67 -4.74 9.09 -1.01
N VAL A 68 -4.23 10.28 -0.69
CA VAL A 68 -3.55 10.53 0.59
C VAL A 68 -4.51 10.33 1.76
N GLY A 69 -5.74 10.81 1.64
CA GLY A 69 -6.76 10.62 2.66
C GLY A 69 -7.09 9.16 2.91
N VAL A 70 -7.22 8.37 1.84
CA VAL A 70 -7.45 6.92 1.95
C VAL A 70 -6.28 6.25 2.65
N ALA A 71 -5.05 6.61 2.28
CA ALA A 71 -3.85 6.06 2.92
C ALA A 71 -3.83 6.33 4.41
N GLU A 72 -4.14 7.56 4.83
CA GLU A 72 -4.20 7.93 6.24
C GLU A 72 -5.26 7.13 7.00
N ARG A 73 -6.41 6.94 6.38
CA ARG A 73 -7.50 6.13 6.98
C ARG A 73 -7.09 4.66 7.12
N LEU A 74 -6.48 4.09 6.10
CA LEU A 74 -6.04 2.70 6.15
C LEU A 74 -5.03 2.48 7.27
N LYS A 75 -4.14 3.44 7.51
CA LYS A 75 -3.15 3.35 8.60
C LYS A 75 -3.81 3.19 9.96
N THR A 76 -5.00 3.75 10.16
CA THR A 76 -5.71 3.63 11.44
C THR A 76 -6.40 2.29 11.62
N CYS A 77 -6.51 1.49 10.57
CA CYS A 77 -7.25 0.23 10.58
C CYS A 77 -6.37 -0.99 10.79
N VAL A 78 -5.06 -0.82 10.78
CA VAL A 78 -4.11 -1.95 10.78
C VAL A 78 -3.14 -1.84 11.94
N ARG A 79 -2.48 -2.96 12.24
CA ARG A 79 -1.45 -3.05 13.28
C ARG A 79 -0.08 -2.73 12.68
N PRO A 80 0.92 -2.37 13.52
CA PRO A 80 2.28 -2.10 13.01
C PRO A 80 2.92 -3.26 12.24
N THR A 81 2.49 -4.49 12.51
CA THR A 81 3.00 -5.68 11.81
C THR A 81 2.37 -5.86 10.42
N ASP A 82 1.26 -5.20 10.17
CA ASP A 82 0.58 -5.26 8.88
C ASP A 82 1.27 -4.31 7.88
N THR A 83 1.10 -4.56 6.60
CA THR A 83 1.66 -3.72 5.54
C THR A 83 0.55 -3.18 4.67
N ILE A 84 0.55 -1.87 4.47
CA ILE A 84 -0.34 -1.22 3.52
C ILE A 84 0.51 -0.74 2.35
N ALA A 85 0.05 -1.03 1.14
CA ALA A 85 0.74 -0.63 -0.08
C ALA A 85 -0.21 0.08 -1.03
N ARG A 86 0.33 1.03 -1.77
CA ARG A 86 -0.33 1.55 -2.97
C ARG A 86 0.37 0.95 -4.17
N LEU A 87 -0.40 0.26 -5.01
CA LEU A 87 0.15 -0.47 -6.17
C LEU A 87 0.26 0.41 -7.41
N GLY A 88 -0.50 1.47 -7.45
CA GLY A 88 -0.54 2.40 -8.57
C GLY A 88 -1.96 2.92 -8.75
N GLY A 89 -2.14 4.09 -9.39
CA GLY A 89 -3.47 4.66 -9.60
C GLY A 89 -4.29 4.66 -8.32
N ASP A 90 -5.43 4.01 -8.35
CA ASP A 90 -6.38 3.90 -7.23
C ASP A 90 -6.35 2.51 -6.56
N GLU A 91 -5.29 1.73 -6.78
CA GLU A 91 -5.17 0.38 -6.27
C GLU A 91 -4.32 0.32 -5.00
N PHE A 92 -4.86 -0.28 -3.96
CA PHE A 92 -4.19 -0.50 -2.69
C PHE A 92 -4.20 -1.98 -2.34
N ALA A 93 -3.26 -2.38 -1.51
CA ALA A 93 -3.23 -3.72 -0.95
C ALA A 93 -2.88 -3.64 0.52
N VAL A 94 -3.42 -4.57 1.30
CA VAL A 94 -3.12 -4.69 2.73
C VAL A 94 -2.70 -6.12 3.00
N LEU A 95 -1.55 -6.27 3.61
CA LEU A 95 -1.03 -7.56 4.05
C LEU A 95 -1.24 -7.66 5.55
N LEU A 96 -2.15 -8.51 5.96
CA LEU A 96 -2.47 -8.75 7.37
C LEU A 96 -1.63 -9.93 7.86
N ASP A 97 -0.72 -9.61 8.73
CA ASP A 97 0.19 -10.60 9.30
C ASP A 97 -0.36 -11.22 10.57
#